data_7f8b30e9f51715980d73790c35ae50b0
#
_entry.id   7f8b30e9f51715980d73790c35ae50b0
#
_cell.length_a   1.000
_cell.length_b   1.000
_cell.length_c   1.000
_cell.angle_alpha   90.00
_cell.angle_beta   90.00
_cell.angle_gamma   90.00
#
_symmetry.space_group_name_H-M   'P 1'
#
loop_
_entity.id
_entity.type
_entity.pdbx_description
1 polymer ?
#
loop_
_entity_poly.entity_id
_entity_poly.type
_entity_poly.pdbx_seq_one_letter_code
_entity_poly.pdbx_strand_id
1 'polypeptide(L)'
;EDDFVRFHPIINSGGDLVNVIPDYVTMESYTRAANVDALLRYNTDINRALRAGADAVGATCELQDLPGYLPLRPDENLRNVLRDNAVALFGEEHVAVGAHNAGSTEMGDVSHLIPVVHPWVGCAKGVLHGANFVLDNEEVAYEKSPEVLAMTIIDLLYDDAKKAEEI
;
A
#
# COMPACT_ATOMS: atom_id res chain seq x y z
N GLU A 1 -3.91 15.80 -8.01
CA GLU A 1 -2.50 15.43 -7.70
C GLU A 1 -2.37 14.78 -6.32
N ASP A 2 -3.12 15.23 -5.33
CA ASP A 2 -3.02 14.76 -3.94
C ASP A 2 -3.68 13.40 -3.66
N ASP A 3 -4.43 12.85 -4.60
CA ASP A 3 -5.11 11.56 -4.44
C ASP A 3 -4.23 10.35 -4.77
N PHE A 4 -3.04 10.55 -5.31
CA PHE A 4 -2.04 9.53 -5.67
C PHE A 4 -2.62 8.33 -6.44
N VAL A 5 -3.58 8.58 -7.35
CA VAL A 5 -4.28 7.53 -8.09
C VAL A 5 -3.33 6.77 -9.00
N ARG A 6 -3.45 5.45 -8.97
CA ARG A 6 -2.77 4.51 -9.87
C ARG A 6 -3.79 3.56 -10.48
N PHE A 7 -3.73 3.40 -11.79
CA PHE A 7 -4.48 2.41 -12.53
C PHE A 7 -3.49 1.55 -13.33
N HIS A 8 -3.47 0.26 -13.04
CA HIS A 8 -2.51 -0.70 -13.60
C HIS A 8 -3.24 -1.81 -14.34
N PRO A 9 -3.58 -1.64 -15.64
CA PRO A 9 -4.24 -2.67 -16.43
C PRO A 9 -3.23 -3.62 -17.08
N ILE A 10 -3.63 -4.88 -17.21
CA ILE A 10 -2.99 -5.87 -18.08
C ILE A 10 -4.06 -6.55 -18.95
N ILE A 11 -3.71 -6.87 -20.19
CA ILE A 11 -4.56 -7.66 -21.08
C ILE A 11 -4.17 -9.13 -20.90
N ASN A 12 -5.08 -9.95 -20.37
CA ASN A 12 -4.85 -11.37 -20.13
C ASN A 12 -5.08 -12.19 -21.40
N SER A 13 -6.08 -11.79 -22.21
CA SER A 13 -6.35 -12.37 -23.54
C SER A 13 -6.84 -11.27 -24.48
N GLY A 14 -6.17 -11.11 -25.63
CA GLY A 14 -6.44 -10.05 -26.60
C GLY A 14 -6.60 -10.56 -28.04
N GLY A 15 -6.73 -11.87 -28.25
CA GLY A 15 -6.86 -12.52 -29.54
C GLY A 15 -5.67 -13.40 -29.90
N ASP A 16 -5.82 -14.24 -30.94
CA ASP A 16 -4.86 -15.27 -31.36
C ASP A 16 -4.12 -14.89 -32.65
N LEU A 17 -4.78 -14.18 -33.56
CA LEU A 17 -4.25 -13.83 -34.88
C LEU A 17 -4.42 -12.34 -35.18
N VAL A 18 -3.44 -11.72 -35.82
CA VAL A 18 -3.44 -10.27 -36.11
C VAL A 18 -4.49 -9.83 -37.11
N ASN A 19 -4.99 -10.73 -37.93
CA ASN A 19 -6.00 -10.49 -38.97
C ASN A 19 -7.41 -10.97 -38.59
N VAL A 20 -7.62 -11.36 -37.35
CA VAL A 20 -8.89 -11.81 -36.79
C VAL A 20 -9.29 -10.91 -35.63
N ILE A 21 -10.52 -10.35 -35.72
CA ILE A 21 -11.09 -9.57 -34.62
C ILE A 21 -11.43 -10.55 -33.47
N PRO A 22 -10.93 -10.34 -32.25
CA PRO A 22 -11.23 -11.22 -31.13
C PRO A 22 -12.71 -11.21 -30.76
N ASP A 23 -13.30 -12.37 -30.53
CA ASP A 23 -14.67 -12.49 -30.02
C ASP A 23 -14.74 -12.11 -28.50
N TYR A 24 -13.63 -12.31 -27.80
CA TYR A 24 -13.55 -12.12 -26.37
C TYR A 24 -12.17 -11.61 -25.95
N VAL A 25 -12.16 -10.55 -25.15
CA VAL A 25 -10.95 -9.95 -24.59
C VAL A 25 -11.10 -9.87 -23.08
N THR A 26 -10.08 -10.27 -22.34
CA THR A 26 -10.05 -10.14 -20.87
C THR A 26 -8.93 -9.21 -20.43
N MET A 27 -9.23 -8.41 -19.42
CA MET A 27 -8.29 -7.50 -18.80
C MET A 27 -8.46 -7.57 -17.28
N GLU A 28 -7.35 -7.56 -16.56
CA GLU A 28 -7.32 -7.34 -15.12
C GLU A 28 -6.65 -6.02 -14.80
N SER A 29 -7.07 -5.39 -13.72
CA SER A 29 -6.48 -4.11 -13.31
C SER A 29 -6.56 -3.92 -11.80
N TYR A 30 -5.66 -3.07 -11.28
CA TYR A 30 -5.75 -2.52 -9.95
C TYR A 30 -5.96 -1.01 -10.02
N THR A 31 -6.95 -0.52 -9.25
CA THR A 31 -7.10 0.89 -8.93
C THR A 31 -6.62 1.11 -7.52
N ARG A 32 -5.72 2.07 -7.32
CA ARG A 32 -5.19 2.48 -6.01
C ARG A 32 -5.31 3.99 -5.84
N ALA A 33 -5.51 4.45 -4.60
CA ALA A 33 -5.57 5.86 -4.25
C ALA A 33 -5.07 6.08 -2.82
N ALA A 34 -4.86 7.34 -2.43
CA ALA A 34 -4.39 7.70 -1.09
C ALA A 34 -5.44 7.45 0.01
N ASN A 35 -6.73 7.49 -0.33
CA ASN A 35 -7.84 7.31 0.59
C ASN A 35 -9.02 6.62 -0.09
N VAL A 36 -9.98 6.15 0.71
CA VAL A 36 -11.13 5.38 0.24
C VAL A 36 -12.04 6.22 -0.67
N ASP A 37 -12.28 7.49 -0.33
CA ASP A 37 -13.16 8.37 -1.11
C ASP A 37 -12.62 8.60 -2.52
N ALA A 38 -11.31 8.86 -2.63
CA ALA A 38 -10.63 8.95 -3.91
C ALA A 38 -10.69 7.63 -4.67
N LEU A 39 -10.43 6.49 -3.98
CA LEU A 39 -10.49 5.16 -4.58
C LEU A 39 -11.86 4.90 -5.23
N LEU A 40 -12.94 5.10 -4.50
CA LEU A 40 -14.31 4.85 -4.98
C LEU A 40 -14.68 5.79 -6.14
N ARG A 41 -14.32 7.07 -6.03
CA ARG A 41 -14.57 8.05 -7.09
C ARG A 41 -13.87 7.67 -8.39
N TYR A 42 -12.57 7.41 -8.33
CA TYR A 42 -11.79 7.08 -9.53
C TYR A 42 -12.10 5.69 -10.08
N ASN A 43 -12.44 4.70 -9.25
CA ASN A 43 -12.92 3.42 -9.73
C ASN A 43 -14.19 3.57 -10.57
N THR A 44 -15.13 4.42 -10.13
CA THR A 44 -16.33 4.76 -10.87
C THR A 44 -16.00 5.39 -12.24
N ASP A 45 -15.06 6.33 -12.28
CA ASP A 45 -14.65 7.00 -13.52
C ASP A 45 -13.93 6.03 -14.48
N ILE A 46 -13.06 5.16 -13.95
CA ILE A 46 -12.38 4.11 -14.74
C ILE A 46 -13.40 3.14 -15.33
N ASN A 47 -14.35 2.66 -14.53
CA ASN A 47 -15.39 1.75 -15.01
C ASN A 47 -16.24 2.39 -16.12
N ARG A 48 -16.55 3.68 -16.00
CA ARG A 48 -17.23 4.44 -17.07
C ARG A 48 -16.39 4.53 -18.33
N ALA A 49 -15.08 4.78 -18.21
CA ALA A 49 -14.18 4.85 -19.36
C ALA A 49 -14.03 3.49 -20.06
N LEU A 50 -13.94 2.40 -19.31
CA LEU A 50 -13.86 1.04 -19.87
C LEU A 50 -15.14 0.68 -20.67
N ARG A 51 -16.33 0.98 -20.13
CA ARG A 51 -17.59 0.79 -20.85
C ARG A 51 -17.65 1.64 -22.12
N ALA A 52 -17.27 2.91 -22.04
CA ALA A 52 -17.26 3.80 -23.20
C ALA A 52 -16.28 3.31 -24.29
N GLY A 53 -15.14 2.73 -23.91
CA GLY A 53 -14.21 2.12 -24.86
C GLY A 53 -14.80 0.92 -25.60
N ALA A 54 -15.53 0.06 -24.93
CA ALA A 54 -16.24 -1.06 -25.54
C ALA A 54 -17.36 -0.57 -26.47
N ASP A 55 -18.18 0.37 -26.01
CA ASP A 55 -19.26 0.95 -26.78
C ASP A 55 -18.76 1.61 -28.11
N ALA A 56 -17.60 2.23 -28.06
CA ALA A 56 -17.00 2.90 -29.22
C ALA A 56 -16.69 1.94 -30.37
N VAL A 57 -16.53 0.65 -30.13
CA VAL A 57 -16.28 -0.40 -31.13
C VAL A 57 -17.45 -1.38 -31.28
N GLY A 58 -18.59 -1.08 -30.64
CA GLY A 58 -19.80 -1.91 -30.71
C GLY A 58 -19.70 -3.21 -29.90
N ALA A 59 -18.80 -3.27 -28.92
CA ALA A 59 -18.65 -4.41 -28.02
C ALA A 59 -19.44 -4.20 -26.72
N THR A 60 -19.69 -5.29 -25.98
CA THR A 60 -20.22 -5.24 -24.61
C THR A 60 -19.07 -5.29 -23.61
N CYS A 61 -19.26 -4.65 -22.45
CA CYS A 61 -18.28 -4.67 -21.36
C CYS A 61 -18.91 -5.17 -20.07
N GLU A 62 -18.42 -6.30 -19.57
CA GLU A 62 -18.74 -6.80 -18.24
C GLU A 62 -17.63 -6.40 -17.28
N LEU A 63 -17.98 -5.82 -16.15
CA LEU A 63 -17.05 -5.38 -15.11
C LEU A 63 -17.36 -6.11 -13.81
N GLN A 64 -16.32 -6.64 -13.19
CA GLN A 64 -16.38 -7.24 -11.87
C GLN A 64 -15.39 -6.51 -10.96
N ASP A 65 -15.91 -5.67 -10.06
CA ASP A 65 -15.11 -5.02 -9.03
C ASP A 65 -14.98 -5.96 -7.82
N LEU A 66 -13.75 -6.30 -7.48
CA LEU A 66 -13.42 -7.07 -6.28
C LEU A 66 -12.68 -6.15 -5.30
N PRO A 67 -13.11 -6.08 -4.03
CA PRO A 67 -12.39 -5.31 -3.04
C PRO A 67 -10.99 -5.92 -2.80
N GLY A 68 -9.96 -5.07 -2.87
CA GLY A 68 -8.63 -5.38 -2.37
C GLY A 68 -8.43 -4.75 -1.00
N TYR A 69 -7.18 -4.69 -0.53
CA TYR A 69 -6.86 -4.00 0.73
C TYR A 69 -7.13 -2.51 0.62
N LEU A 70 -7.67 -1.93 1.68
CA LEU A 70 -7.90 -0.51 1.81
C LEU A 70 -6.57 0.29 1.85
N PRO A 71 -6.57 1.57 1.46
CA PRO A 71 -5.43 2.44 1.62
C PRO A 71 -5.00 2.51 3.09
N LEU A 72 -3.69 2.35 3.34
CA LEU A 72 -3.14 2.43 4.70
C LEU A 72 -3.35 3.85 5.28
N ARG A 73 -3.91 3.90 6.49
CA ARG A 73 -4.16 5.11 7.28
C ARG A 73 -3.34 5.05 8.57
N PRO A 74 -2.06 5.45 8.55
CA PRO A 74 -1.23 5.40 9.75
C PRO A 74 -1.75 6.36 10.82
N ASP A 75 -1.76 5.91 12.07
CA ASP A 75 -2.02 6.77 13.20
C ASP A 75 -0.82 7.68 13.49
N GLU A 76 -1.07 8.97 13.65
CA GLU A 76 -0.02 9.97 13.82
C GLU A 76 0.63 9.89 15.20
N ASN A 77 -0.13 9.65 16.26
CA ASN A 77 0.40 9.58 17.62
C ASN A 77 1.27 8.34 17.78
N LEU A 78 0.76 7.19 17.34
CA LEU A 78 1.53 5.93 17.36
C LEU A 78 2.80 6.02 16.49
N ARG A 79 2.70 6.67 15.33
CA ARG A 79 3.86 6.94 14.45
C ARG A 79 4.92 7.79 15.14
N ASN A 80 4.52 8.81 15.89
CA ASN A 80 5.45 9.67 16.61
C ASN A 80 6.18 8.89 17.71
N VAL A 81 5.51 8.04 18.49
CA VAL A 81 6.15 7.18 19.50
C VAL A 81 7.18 6.26 18.83
N LEU A 82 6.81 5.60 17.75
CA LEU A 82 7.75 4.71 17.02
C LEU A 82 8.92 5.49 16.42
N ARG A 83 8.66 6.67 15.84
CA ARG A 83 9.69 7.54 15.28
C ARG A 83 10.71 7.96 16.34
N ASP A 84 10.26 8.39 17.52
CA ASP A 84 11.15 8.85 18.59
C ASP A 84 12.07 7.71 19.07
N ASN A 85 11.56 6.50 19.17
CA ASN A 85 12.35 5.31 19.47
C ASN A 85 13.34 4.97 18.36
N ALA A 86 12.91 5.07 17.10
CA ALA A 86 13.80 4.87 15.96
C ALA A 86 14.93 5.91 15.92
N VAL A 87 14.61 7.18 16.19
CA VAL A 87 15.62 8.26 16.29
C VAL A 87 16.61 8.00 17.44
N ALA A 88 16.11 7.56 18.59
CA ALA A 88 16.98 7.22 19.73
C ALA A 88 17.98 6.09 19.42
N LEU A 89 17.59 5.14 18.57
CA LEU A 89 18.42 3.99 18.21
C LEU A 89 19.31 4.21 17.00
N PHE A 90 18.79 4.89 15.96
CA PHE A 90 19.49 5.04 14.66
C PHE A 90 20.09 6.44 14.45
N GLY A 91 19.66 7.46 15.18
CA GLY A 91 19.95 8.87 14.89
C GLY A 91 18.92 9.50 13.95
N GLU A 92 18.73 10.81 14.07
CA GLU A 92 17.70 11.55 13.31
C GLU A 92 17.96 11.53 11.80
N GLU A 93 19.23 11.49 11.40
CA GLU A 93 19.65 11.45 9.98
C GLU A 93 19.28 10.16 9.27
N HIS A 94 18.95 9.09 10.01
CA HIS A 94 18.56 7.79 9.47
C HIS A 94 17.07 7.52 9.55
N VAL A 95 16.28 8.43 10.12
CA VAL A 95 14.84 8.26 10.29
C VAL A 95 14.07 9.32 9.51
N ALA A 96 13.22 8.89 8.61
CA ALA A 96 12.39 9.80 7.82
C ALA A 96 10.91 9.41 7.92
N VAL A 97 10.05 10.41 7.98
CA VAL A 97 8.62 10.24 7.76
C VAL A 97 8.37 10.41 6.27
N GLY A 98 8.07 9.32 5.60
CA GLY A 98 7.80 9.30 4.17
C GLY A 98 6.46 9.95 3.82
N ALA A 99 6.34 10.37 2.56
CA ALA A 99 5.06 10.70 1.95
C ALA A 99 4.21 9.42 1.78
N HIS A 100 2.98 9.58 1.25
CA HIS A 100 2.10 8.45 0.94
C HIS A 100 2.83 7.37 0.13
N ASN A 101 2.77 6.12 0.59
CA ASN A 101 3.27 4.96 -0.14
C ASN A 101 2.10 4.31 -0.88
N ALA A 102 2.22 4.17 -2.20
CA ALA A 102 1.22 3.51 -3.05
C ALA A 102 1.25 1.96 -2.94
N GLY A 103 2.07 1.39 -2.07
CA GLY A 103 2.07 -0.03 -1.74
C GLY A 103 0.73 -0.47 -1.17
N SER A 104 0.42 -1.77 -1.30
CA SER A 104 -0.79 -2.38 -0.76
C SER A 104 -0.40 -3.43 0.26
N THR A 105 -1.08 -3.43 1.40
CA THR A 105 -0.87 -4.37 2.49
C THR A 105 -2.19 -4.57 3.25
N GLU A 106 -2.39 -5.76 3.82
CA GLU A 106 -3.52 -6.06 4.70
C GLU A 106 -3.62 -5.14 5.92
N MET A 107 -2.49 -4.53 6.32
CA MET A 107 -2.49 -3.51 7.37
C MET A 107 -3.33 -2.27 7.00
N GLY A 108 -3.60 -2.08 5.70
CA GLY A 108 -4.57 -1.09 5.24
C GLY A 108 -5.93 -1.31 5.90
N ASP A 109 -6.48 -2.52 5.82
CA ASP A 109 -7.80 -2.83 6.40
C ASP A 109 -7.81 -2.66 7.93
N VAL A 110 -6.76 -3.13 8.61
CA VAL A 110 -6.61 -2.99 10.06
C VAL A 110 -6.55 -1.52 10.49
N SER A 111 -5.91 -0.66 9.70
CA SER A 111 -5.75 0.77 9.99
C SER A 111 -7.06 1.59 9.98
N HIS A 112 -8.13 1.02 9.44
CA HIS A 112 -9.46 1.63 9.50
C HIS A 112 -10.28 1.21 10.74
N LEU A 113 -9.76 0.27 11.54
CA LEU A 113 -10.42 -0.27 12.72
C LEU A 113 -9.72 0.13 14.02
N ILE A 114 -8.39 0.16 14.02
CA ILE A 114 -7.55 0.48 15.17
C ILE A 114 -6.35 1.33 14.74
N PRO A 115 -5.68 2.05 15.66
CA PRO A 115 -4.42 2.74 15.39
C PRO A 115 -3.34 1.79 14.86
N VAL A 116 -2.69 2.13 13.76
CA VAL A 116 -1.68 1.31 13.09
C VAL A 116 -0.49 2.17 12.65
N VAL A 117 0.70 1.58 12.74
CA VAL A 117 1.88 2.02 12.01
C VAL A 117 2.47 0.86 11.21
N HIS A 118 3.05 1.15 10.08
CA HIS A 118 3.69 0.16 9.21
C HIS A 118 5.05 0.72 8.74
N PRO A 119 6.10 0.60 9.57
CA PRO A 119 7.41 1.15 9.25
C PRO A 119 8.10 0.35 8.15
N TRP A 120 8.91 1.04 7.34
CA TRP A 120 9.85 0.43 6.42
C TRP A 120 11.25 0.52 6.99
N VAL A 121 12.02 -0.54 6.82
CA VAL A 121 13.38 -0.65 7.33
C VAL A 121 14.35 -0.93 6.18
N GLY A 122 15.42 -0.14 6.11
CA GLY A 122 16.44 -0.23 5.07
C GLY A 122 17.45 -1.35 5.30
N CYS A 123 17.01 -2.60 5.33
CA CYS A 123 17.87 -3.77 5.58
C CYS A 123 18.03 -4.69 4.37
N ALA A 124 17.48 -4.34 3.21
CA ALA A 124 17.52 -5.16 2.01
C ALA A 124 18.07 -4.38 0.81
N LYS A 125 18.60 -5.09 -0.18
CA LYS A 125 19.04 -4.54 -1.46
C LYS A 125 18.45 -5.33 -2.63
N GLY A 126 18.52 -4.73 -3.83
CA GLY A 126 17.96 -5.30 -5.06
C GLY A 126 16.66 -4.63 -5.44
N VAL A 127 15.99 -5.16 -6.45
CA VAL A 127 14.71 -4.66 -6.93
C VAL A 127 13.59 -5.35 -6.18
N LEU A 128 12.70 -4.58 -5.56
CA LEU A 128 11.53 -5.12 -4.87
C LEU A 128 10.75 -6.06 -5.83
N HIS A 129 10.42 -7.26 -5.36
CA HIS A 129 9.85 -8.36 -6.14
C HIS A 129 10.78 -8.95 -7.23
N GLY A 130 12.03 -8.49 -7.34
CA GLY A 130 13.02 -9.09 -8.23
C GLY A 130 13.72 -10.30 -7.61
N ALA A 131 14.27 -11.18 -8.45
CA ALA A 131 15.04 -12.34 -7.98
C ALA A 131 16.34 -11.97 -7.24
N ASN A 132 16.78 -10.72 -7.36
CA ASN A 132 17.95 -10.15 -6.70
C ASN A 132 17.62 -9.38 -5.42
N PHE A 133 16.36 -9.43 -4.93
CA PHE A 133 15.98 -8.82 -3.67
C PHE A 133 16.42 -9.72 -2.53
N VAL A 134 17.41 -9.25 -1.76
CA VAL A 134 18.05 -10.03 -0.70
C VAL A 134 18.28 -9.19 0.54
N LEU A 135 18.35 -9.82 1.70
CA LEU A 135 18.78 -9.18 2.93
C LEU A 135 20.24 -8.71 2.78
N ASP A 136 20.52 -7.48 3.20
CA ASP A 136 21.85 -6.85 3.10
C ASP A 136 22.43 -6.44 4.45
N ASN A 137 21.58 -6.15 5.41
CA ASN A 137 21.99 -5.75 6.77
C ASN A 137 21.22 -6.57 7.80
N GLU A 138 21.86 -7.64 8.27
CA GLU A 138 21.29 -8.58 9.25
C GLU A 138 21.12 -7.94 10.64
N GLU A 139 22.04 -7.09 11.07
CA GLU A 139 21.93 -6.39 12.36
C GLU A 139 20.67 -5.50 12.39
N VAL A 140 20.46 -4.72 11.35
CA VAL A 140 19.25 -3.89 11.25
C VAL A 140 17.99 -4.73 11.16
N ALA A 141 18.01 -5.84 10.43
CA ALA A 141 16.83 -6.68 10.24
C ALA A 141 16.45 -7.46 11.50
N TYR A 142 17.42 -8.05 12.20
CA TYR A 142 17.15 -9.04 13.27
C TYR A 142 17.32 -8.48 14.67
N GLU A 143 18.05 -7.39 14.83
CA GLU A 143 18.33 -6.80 16.15
C GLU A 143 17.66 -5.42 16.26
N LYS A 144 18.04 -4.46 15.43
CA LYS A 144 17.60 -3.06 15.58
C LYS A 144 16.11 -2.83 15.29
N SER A 145 15.56 -3.49 14.28
CA SER A 145 14.12 -3.33 13.98
C SER A 145 13.23 -3.90 15.07
N PRO A 146 13.45 -5.13 15.57
CA PRO A 146 12.73 -5.64 16.73
C PRO A 146 12.94 -4.80 18.00
N GLU A 147 14.14 -4.21 18.22
CA GLU A 147 14.44 -3.35 19.36
C GLU A 147 13.55 -2.09 19.34
N VAL A 148 13.42 -1.41 18.21
CA VAL A 148 12.52 -0.24 18.07
C VAL A 148 11.07 -0.62 18.38
N LEU A 149 10.59 -1.77 17.87
CA LEU A 149 9.25 -2.25 18.17
C LEU A 149 9.06 -2.56 19.67
N ALA A 150 10.03 -3.20 20.28
CA ALA A 150 10.00 -3.51 21.71
C ALA A 150 9.99 -2.22 22.57
N MET A 151 10.83 -1.23 22.25
CA MET A 151 10.83 0.08 22.90
C MET A 151 9.46 0.76 22.78
N THR A 152 8.87 0.72 21.58
CA THR A 152 7.54 1.30 21.32
C THR A 152 6.45 0.61 22.15
N ILE A 153 6.48 -0.72 22.24
CA ILE A 153 5.53 -1.48 23.07
C ILE A 153 5.72 -1.14 24.57
N ILE A 154 6.96 -1.03 25.02
CA ILE A 154 7.25 -0.63 26.42
C ILE A 154 6.69 0.76 26.69
N ASP A 155 6.92 1.73 25.82
CA ASP A 155 6.42 3.09 25.98
C ASP A 155 4.88 3.16 26.00
N LEU A 156 4.22 2.32 25.21
CA LEU A 156 2.76 2.26 25.19
C LEU A 156 2.17 1.64 26.45
N LEU A 157 2.85 0.62 27.01
CA LEU A 157 2.34 -0.14 28.16
C LEU A 157 2.83 0.40 29.51
N TYR A 158 3.85 1.25 29.54
CA TYR A 158 4.37 1.85 30.77
C TYR A 158 3.31 2.74 31.44
N ASP A 159 3.38 2.85 32.79
CA ASP A 159 2.48 3.68 33.61
C ASP A 159 0.98 3.37 33.34
N ASP A 160 0.61 2.10 33.54
CA ASP A 160 -0.76 1.60 33.35
C ASP A 160 -1.32 1.85 31.92
N ALA A 161 -0.44 1.81 30.91
CA ALA A 161 -0.77 1.98 29.49
C ALA A 161 -1.39 3.34 29.13
N LYS A 162 -1.15 4.38 29.90
CA LYS A 162 -1.71 5.73 29.65
C LYS A 162 -1.45 6.23 28.24
N LYS A 163 -0.24 6.02 27.70
CA LYS A 163 0.08 6.45 26.35
C LYS A 163 -0.71 5.69 25.29
N ALA A 164 -1.03 4.41 25.52
CA ALA A 164 -1.90 3.66 24.61
C ALA A 164 -3.37 4.09 24.69
N GLU A 165 -3.84 4.54 25.87
CA GLU A 165 -5.20 5.05 26.05
C GLU A 165 -5.39 6.45 25.40
N GLU A 166 -4.31 7.20 25.20
CA GLU A 166 -4.32 8.51 24.54
C GLU A 166 -4.29 8.43 23.00
N ILE A 167 -3.98 7.27 22.43
CA ILE A 167 -3.92 7.01 20.99
C ILE A 167 -5.27 6.46 20.49
#